data_80061823da34ab772cb43e861435bcd4
#
_entry.id   80061823da34ab772cb43e861435bcd4
#
_cell.length_a   1.000
_cell.length_b   1.000
_cell.length_c   1.000
_cell.angle_alpha   90.00
_cell.angle_beta   90.00
_cell.angle_gamma   90.00
#
_symmetry.space_group_name_H-M   'P 1'
#
loop_
_entity.id
_entity.type
_entity.pdbx_description
1 polymer ?
#
loop_
_entity_poly.entity_id
_entity_poly.type
_entity_poly.pdbx_seq_one_letter_code
_entity_poly.pdbx_strand_id
1 'polypeptide(L)'
;MAIELVLMATKTKAIKISQKHLLGIQDLSINDVNLILKEAEKFIELNKSKNKKLDLLKGKTQINLFFEPSTRTQSSFELAGKRLGADVMSMNITNSAIKKGETLIDTAMT
;
A
#
# COMPACT_ATOMS: atom_id res chain seq x y z
N MET A 1 -3.98 0.66 -3.80
CA MET A 1 -3.48 0.42 -2.44
C MET A 1 -4.59 -0.12 -1.56
N ALA A 2 -4.32 -1.15 -0.80
CA ALA A 2 -5.34 -1.86 -0.03
C ALA A 2 -5.57 -1.25 1.37
N ILE A 3 -5.69 0.06 1.46
CA ILE A 3 -5.88 0.77 2.73
C ILE A 3 -7.17 0.32 3.42
N GLU A 4 -8.22 0.11 2.65
CA GLU A 4 -9.49 -0.36 3.18
C GLU A 4 -9.36 -1.70 3.90
N LEU A 5 -8.61 -2.64 3.32
CA LEU A 5 -8.36 -3.94 3.95
C LEU A 5 -7.57 -3.80 5.25
N VAL A 6 -6.57 -2.92 5.26
CA VAL A 6 -5.77 -2.65 6.46
C VAL A 6 -6.65 -2.12 7.58
N LEU A 7 -7.53 -1.16 7.29
CA LEU A 7 -8.44 -0.59 8.27
C LEU A 7 -9.45 -1.61 8.80
N MET A 8 -9.99 -2.44 7.94
CA MET A 8 -10.93 -3.50 8.33
C MET A 8 -10.29 -4.54 9.23
N ALA A 9 -9.03 -4.79 9.03
CA ALA A 9 -8.30 -5.85 9.73
C ALA A 9 -7.83 -5.47 11.12
N THR A 10 -7.99 -4.25 11.56
CA THR A 10 -7.73 -3.86 12.94
C THR A 10 -8.83 -4.29 13.92
N LYS A 11 -9.89 -4.89 13.42
CA LYS A 11 -10.89 -5.71 14.13
C LYS A 11 -11.85 -5.04 15.07
N THR A 12 -11.86 -3.77 15.23
CA THR A 12 -12.77 -3.16 16.19
C THR A 12 -14.08 -2.77 15.56
N LYS A 13 -14.08 -2.20 14.39
CA LYS A 13 -15.23 -1.93 13.51
C LYS A 13 -14.67 -1.83 12.11
N ALA A 14 -15.45 -2.23 11.11
CA ALA A 14 -15.09 -1.96 9.72
C ALA A 14 -15.06 -0.45 9.52
N ILE A 15 -13.89 0.15 9.69
CA ILE A 15 -13.67 1.57 9.47
C ILE A 15 -13.18 1.71 8.04
N LYS A 16 -13.94 2.45 7.23
CA LYS A 16 -13.62 2.66 5.84
C LYS A 16 -13.33 4.13 5.58
N ILE A 17 -12.32 4.38 4.76
CA ILE A 17 -12.16 5.71 4.17
C ILE A 17 -13.20 5.88 3.07
N SER A 18 -13.53 7.13 2.72
CA SER A 18 -14.57 7.44 1.74
C SER A 18 -14.20 7.05 0.32
N GLN A 19 -12.92 6.88 0.02
CA GLN A 19 -12.41 6.58 -1.31
C GLN A 19 -11.95 5.13 -1.42
N LYS A 20 -12.26 4.49 -2.55
CA LYS A 20 -11.79 3.14 -2.84
C LYS A 20 -10.30 3.13 -3.19
N HIS A 21 -9.85 4.17 -3.87
CA HIS A 21 -8.47 4.31 -4.32
C HIS A 21 -7.90 5.62 -3.79
N LEU A 22 -6.65 5.58 -3.36
CA LEU A 22 -5.95 6.77 -2.90
C LEU A 22 -5.16 7.36 -4.07
N LEU A 23 -5.77 8.31 -4.77
CA LEU A 23 -5.19 8.94 -5.97
C LEU A 23 -4.59 10.30 -5.69
N GLY A 24 -4.88 10.87 -4.54
CA GLY A 24 -4.39 12.16 -4.11
C GLY A 24 -5.08 12.58 -2.84
N ILE A 25 -4.62 13.65 -2.24
CA ILE A 25 -5.16 14.11 -0.95
C ILE A 25 -6.44 14.92 -1.11
N GLN A 26 -6.66 15.52 -2.26
CA GLN A 26 -7.80 16.42 -2.49
C GLN A 26 -9.16 15.73 -2.41
N ASP A 27 -9.21 14.43 -2.64
CA ASP A 27 -10.45 13.65 -2.56
C ASP A 27 -10.71 13.07 -1.18
N LEU A 28 -9.79 13.26 -0.25
CA LEU A 28 -9.93 12.77 1.12
C LEU A 28 -10.60 13.82 2.00
N SER A 29 -11.55 13.38 2.82
CA SER A 29 -12.10 14.22 3.87
C SER A 29 -11.11 14.34 5.03
N ILE A 30 -11.34 15.33 5.91
CA ILE A 30 -10.56 15.46 7.14
C ILE A 30 -10.69 14.18 7.99
N ASN A 31 -11.87 13.58 8.03
CA ASN A 31 -12.08 12.31 8.72
C ASN A 31 -11.23 11.18 8.14
N ASP A 32 -11.13 11.09 6.80
CA ASP A 32 -10.29 10.09 6.15
C ASP A 32 -8.83 10.24 6.56
N VAL A 33 -8.32 11.47 6.54
CA VAL A 33 -6.93 11.76 6.91
C VAL A 33 -6.69 11.38 8.38
N ASN A 34 -7.60 11.75 9.26
CA ASN A 34 -7.48 11.43 10.69
C ASN A 34 -7.52 9.92 10.93
N LEU A 35 -8.37 9.19 10.21
CA LEU A 35 -8.42 7.73 10.30
C LEU A 35 -7.10 7.08 9.88
N ILE A 36 -6.53 7.54 8.77
CA ILE A 36 -5.25 7.02 8.27
C ILE A 36 -4.14 7.27 9.30
N LEU A 37 -4.06 8.50 9.83
CA LEU A 37 -3.04 8.84 10.81
C LEU A 37 -3.19 8.04 12.11
N LYS A 38 -4.44 7.84 12.56
CA LYS A 38 -4.72 7.05 13.75
C LYS A 38 -4.34 5.58 13.56
N GLU A 39 -4.63 5.01 12.41
CA GLU A 39 -4.21 3.65 12.09
C GLU A 39 -2.69 3.55 11.99
N ALA A 40 -2.02 4.55 11.44
CA ALA A 40 -0.56 4.59 11.38
C ALA A 40 0.07 4.51 12.77
N GLU A 41 -0.50 5.16 13.76
CA GLU A 41 -0.02 5.09 15.15
C GLU A 41 -0.09 3.65 15.69
N LYS A 42 -1.15 2.92 15.38
CA LYS A 42 -1.27 1.50 15.79
C LYS A 42 -0.15 0.65 15.16
N PHE A 43 0.21 0.91 13.93
CA PHE A 43 1.28 0.19 13.27
C PHE A 43 2.66 0.56 13.81
N ILE A 44 2.85 1.77 14.33
CA ILE A 44 4.08 2.13 15.03
C ILE A 44 4.27 1.22 16.25
N GLU A 45 3.22 1.01 17.02
CA GLU A 45 3.28 0.11 18.17
C GLU A 45 3.54 -1.35 17.76
N LEU A 46 2.89 -1.81 16.70
CA LEU A 46 3.12 -3.14 16.15
C LEU A 46 4.59 -3.33 15.75
N ASN A 47 5.20 -2.31 15.14
CA ASN A 47 6.59 -2.35 14.71
C ASN A 47 7.59 -2.44 15.86
N LYS A 48 7.18 -2.09 17.07
CA LYS A 48 8.00 -2.24 18.28
C LYS A 48 7.87 -3.63 18.90
N SER A 49 6.89 -4.42 18.49
CA SER A 49 6.66 -5.76 19.02
C SER A 49 7.64 -6.78 18.43
N LYS A 50 7.73 -7.95 19.06
CA LYS A 50 8.58 -9.04 18.56
C LYS A 50 8.05 -9.64 17.27
N ASN A 51 6.72 -9.82 17.18
CA ASN A 51 6.07 -10.33 15.99
C ASN A 51 5.47 -9.17 15.21
N LYS A 52 6.15 -8.80 14.13
CA LYS A 52 5.76 -7.67 13.28
C LYS A 52 4.93 -8.09 12.09
N LYS A 53 4.72 -9.38 11.89
CA LYS A 53 3.95 -9.90 10.76
C LYS A 53 2.50 -10.12 11.11
N LEU A 54 1.64 -9.71 10.20
CA LEU A 54 0.20 -9.94 10.23
C LEU A 54 -0.21 -10.76 9.01
N ASP A 55 -1.39 -11.34 9.05
CA ASP A 55 -1.93 -12.15 7.96
C ASP A 55 -3.04 -11.44 7.18
N LEU A 56 -3.13 -10.12 7.32
CA LEU A 56 -4.23 -9.33 6.75
C LEU A 56 -4.31 -9.41 5.24
N LEU A 57 -3.17 -9.47 4.59
CA LEU A 57 -3.08 -9.55 3.14
C LEU A 57 -2.58 -10.92 2.66
N LYS A 58 -2.70 -11.93 3.50
CA LYS A 58 -2.32 -13.30 3.12
C LYS A 58 -3.09 -13.73 1.88
N GLY A 59 -2.38 -14.27 0.90
CA GLY A 59 -2.96 -14.67 -0.39
C GLY A 59 -3.18 -13.54 -1.37
N LYS A 60 -2.82 -12.30 -1.00
CA LYS A 60 -2.88 -11.13 -1.89
C LYS A 60 -1.50 -10.84 -2.45
N THR A 61 -1.48 -10.36 -3.68
CA THR A 61 -0.26 -9.89 -4.32
C THR A 61 -0.28 -8.36 -4.38
N GLN A 62 0.76 -7.75 -3.82
CA GLN A 62 0.97 -6.32 -3.90
C GLN A 62 2.00 -6.04 -4.99
N ILE A 63 1.63 -5.24 -5.95
CA ILE A 63 2.54 -4.81 -7.01
C ILE A 63 2.84 -3.33 -6.82
N ASN A 64 4.11 -3.02 -6.66
CA ASN A 64 4.59 -1.65 -6.55
C ASN A 64 5.21 -1.24 -7.88
N LEU A 65 4.60 -0.26 -8.54
CA LEU A 65 5.12 0.30 -9.78
C LEU A 65 5.68 1.68 -9.49
N PHE A 66 6.99 1.84 -9.63
CA PHE A 66 7.68 3.09 -9.35
C PHE A 66 8.26 3.68 -10.63
N PHE A 67 7.95 4.97 -10.85
CA PHE A 67 8.41 5.73 -12.00
C PHE A 67 9.61 6.60 -11.66
N GLU A 68 9.87 6.79 -10.37
CA GLU A 68 10.96 7.61 -9.88
C GLU A 68 11.87 6.76 -8.98
N PRO A 69 13.19 6.98 -9.02
CA PRO A 69 14.12 6.27 -8.15
C PRO A 69 14.06 6.84 -6.73
N SER A 70 13.11 6.36 -5.94
CA SER A 70 12.98 6.72 -4.54
C SER A 70 13.14 5.48 -3.69
N THR A 71 14.35 5.18 -3.26
CA THR A 71 14.66 4.00 -2.46
C THR A 71 13.87 3.96 -1.16
N ARG A 72 13.72 5.11 -0.49
CA ARG A 72 13.01 5.20 0.77
C ARG A 72 11.53 4.86 0.60
N THR A 73 10.88 5.43 -0.41
CA THR A 73 9.46 5.17 -0.70
C THR A 73 9.24 3.73 -1.11
N GLN A 74 10.08 3.21 -2.00
CA GLN A 74 10.01 1.82 -2.45
C GLN A 74 10.14 0.86 -1.28
N SER A 75 11.14 1.08 -0.43
CA SER A 75 11.40 0.21 0.73
C SER A 75 10.24 0.25 1.73
N SER A 76 9.64 1.41 1.95
CA SER A 76 8.51 1.55 2.87
C SER A 76 7.30 0.75 2.40
N PHE A 77 6.94 0.86 1.13
CA PHE A 77 5.81 0.11 0.57
C PHE A 77 6.07 -1.39 0.53
N GLU A 78 7.28 -1.79 0.15
CA GLU A 78 7.65 -3.20 0.11
C GLU A 78 7.59 -3.82 1.51
N LEU A 79 8.18 -3.16 2.49
CA LEU A 79 8.19 -3.66 3.85
C LEU A 79 6.78 -3.71 4.44
N ALA A 80 5.96 -2.69 4.19
CA ALA A 80 4.58 -2.66 4.67
C ALA A 80 3.78 -3.85 4.14
N GLY A 81 3.86 -4.11 2.84
CA GLY A 81 3.17 -5.25 2.23
C GLY A 81 3.60 -6.58 2.81
N LYS A 82 4.90 -6.78 2.99
CA LYS A 82 5.44 -8.02 3.57
C LYS A 82 5.00 -8.20 5.02
N ARG A 83 4.98 -7.14 5.81
CA ARG A 83 4.51 -7.21 7.19
C ARG A 83 3.03 -7.48 7.32
N LEU A 84 2.25 -7.09 6.31
CA LEU A 84 0.82 -7.40 6.25
C LEU A 84 0.53 -8.80 5.68
N GLY A 85 1.55 -9.55 5.29
CA GLY A 85 1.41 -10.92 4.81
C GLY A 85 1.23 -11.06 3.31
N ALA A 86 1.31 -9.98 2.55
CA ALA A 86 1.21 -10.02 1.10
C ALA A 86 2.47 -10.59 0.44
N ASP A 87 2.28 -11.17 -0.73
CA ASP A 87 3.40 -11.38 -1.66
C ASP A 87 3.66 -10.06 -2.38
N VAL A 88 4.89 -9.58 -2.33
CA VAL A 88 5.20 -8.24 -2.82
C VAL A 88 6.15 -8.31 -4.01
N MET A 89 5.79 -7.63 -5.08
CA MET A 89 6.63 -7.42 -6.25
C MET A 89 6.83 -5.92 -6.46
N SER A 90 8.07 -5.50 -6.56
CA SER A 90 8.41 -4.10 -6.85
C SER A 90 9.09 -4.01 -8.20
N MET A 91 8.62 -3.09 -9.04
CA MET A 91 9.16 -2.87 -10.37
C MET A 91 9.43 -1.39 -10.60
N ASN A 92 10.59 -1.11 -11.19
CA ASN A 92 10.92 0.21 -11.66
C ASN A 92 10.53 0.32 -13.14
N ILE A 93 9.67 1.28 -13.44
CA ILE A 93 9.26 1.53 -14.81
C ILE A 93 10.21 2.54 -15.41
N THR A 94 10.95 2.11 -16.41
CA THR A 94 11.86 3.00 -17.14
C THR A 94 11.16 3.62 -18.34
N ASN A 95 11.64 4.79 -18.78
CA ASN A 95 11.12 5.45 -19.97
C ASN A 95 11.24 4.56 -21.22
N SER A 96 12.20 3.64 -21.26
CA SER A 96 12.38 2.73 -22.39
C SER A 96 11.24 1.71 -22.52
N ALA A 97 10.68 1.23 -21.44
CA ALA A 97 9.52 0.33 -21.47
C ALA A 97 8.29 1.05 -22.03
N ILE A 98 8.07 2.29 -21.62
CA ILE A 98 6.97 3.12 -22.13
C ILE A 98 7.17 3.41 -23.63
N LYS A 99 8.40 3.72 -24.04
CA LYS A 99 8.74 4.00 -25.44
C LYS A 99 8.58 2.80 -26.37
N LYS A 100 8.63 1.59 -25.84
CA LYS A 100 8.42 0.36 -26.61
C LYS A 100 6.95 0.02 -26.80
N GLY A 101 6.05 0.93 -26.46
CA GLY A 101 4.61 0.75 -26.64
C GLY A 101 3.93 -0.05 -25.55
N GLU A 102 4.62 -0.41 -24.48
CA GLU A 102 3.98 -0.97 -23.32
C GLU A 102 3.17 0.10 -22.61
N THR A 103 1.88 -0.15 -22.39
CA THR A 103 1.06 0.71 -21.58
C THR A 103 1.21 0.32 -20.11
N LEU A 104 0.84 1.23 -19.21
CA LEU A 104 0.79 0.94 -17.77
C LEU A 104 -0.15 -0.23 -17.48
N ILE A 105 -1.25 -0.33 -18.22
CA ILE A 105 -2.22 -1.41 -18.07
C ILE A 105 -1.58 -2.74 -18.45
N ASP A 106 -0.87 -2.78 -19.58
CA ASP A 106 -0.18 -3.99 -20.06
C ASP A 106 0.86 -4.45 -19.04
N THR A 107 1.66 -3.53 -18.52
CA THR A 107 2.67 -3.82 -17.50
C THR A 107 2.03 -4.39 -16.24
N ALA A 108 0.95 -3.80 -15.78
CA ALA A 108 0.26 -4.24 -14.57
C ALA A 108 -0.43 -5.61 -14.77
N MET A 109 -0.92 -5.89 -15.96
CA MET A 109 -1.58 -7.16 -16.27
C MET A 109 -0.60 -8.32 -16.45
N THR A 110 0.61 -8.03 -16.90
CA THR A 110 1.65 -9.04 -17.03
C THR A 110 2.16 -9.51 -15.69
#